data_5e9501ba83b4ea21a30fba07d0c1e30e
#
_entry.id   5e9501ba83b4ea21a30fba07d0c1e30e
#
_cell.length_a   1.000
_cell.length_b   1.000
_cell.length_c   1.000
_cell.angle_alpha   90.00
_cell.angle_beta   90.00
_cell.angle_gamma   90.00
#
_symmetry.space_group_name_H-M   'P 1'
#
loop_
_entity.id
_entity.type
_entity.pdbx_description
1 polymer ?
#
loop_
_entity_poly.entity_id
_entity_poly.type
_entity_poly.pdbx_seq_one_letter_code
_entity_poly.pdbx_strand_id
1 'polypeptide(L)'
;MIFIDADKENYKNYYNLSIDLVKTNGFILIDNVLWKGDVANPYKNDQLTNLIREFNSFIKKDDRIEKTILPLGDGITICRKV
;
A
#
# COMPACT_ATOMS: atom_id res chain seq x y z
N MET A 1 15.62 -1.86 1.37
CA MET A 1 14.32 -1.21 1.63
C MET A 1 13.86 -0.49 0.37
N ILE A 2 12.59 -0.63 0.04
CA ILE A 2 11.99 0.03 -1.12
C ILE A 2 10.88 0.94 -0.62
N PHE A 3 10.82 2.16 -1.15
CA PHE A 3 9.78 3.14 -0.81
C PHE A 3 8.91 3.40 -2.05
N ILE A 4 7.60 3.22 -1.91
CA ILE A 4 6.64 3.46 -2.98
C ILE A 4 5.88 4.75 -2.68
N ASP A 5 6.15 5.79 -3.48
CA ASP A 5 5.44 7.06 -3.48
C ASP A 5 5.22 7.43 -4.94
N ALA A 6 4.18 6.85 -5.51
CA ALA A 6 3.99 6.85 -6.95
C ALA A 6 2.54 7.20 -7.29
N ASP A 7 2.19 7.12 -8.57
CA ASP A 7 0.82 7.28 -9.05
C ASP A 7 -0.07 6.18 -8.46
N LYS A 8 -1.20 6.56 -7.86
CA LYS A 8 -2.12 5.62 -7.21
C LYS A 8 -2.59 4.53 -8.16
N GLU A 9 -2.72 4.86 -9.44
CA GLU A 9 -3.11 3.92 -10.49
C GLU A 9 -2.09 2.80 -10.69
N ASN A 10 -0.82 3.03 -10.34
CA ASN A 10 0.28 2.09 -10.54
C ASN A 10 0.79 1.46 -9.25
N TYR A 11 0.18 1.69 -8.10
CA TYR A 11 0.63 1.13 -6.83
C TYR A 11 0.79 -0.38 -6.88
N LYS A 12 -0.19 -1.08 -7.44
CA LYS A 12 -0.15 -2.54 -7.52
C LYS A 12 1.00 -3.03 -8.38
N ASN A 13 1.29 -2.35 -9.49
CA ASN A 13 2.40 -2.70 -10.37
C ASN A 13 3.74 -2.48 -9.68
N TYR A 14 3.94 -1.34 -9.04
CA TYR A 14 5.17 -1.04 -8.30
C TYR A 14 5.34 -1.99 -7.11
N TYR A 15 4.27 -2.31 -6.43
CA TYR A 15 4.31 -3.27 -5.32
C TYR A 15 4.76 -4.65 -5.78
N ASN A 16 4.20 -5.17 -6.85
CA ASN A 16 4.58 -6.48 -7.40
C ASN A 16 6.04 -6.52 -7.83
N LEU A 17 6.52 -5.46 -8.48
CA LEU A 17 7.93 -5.34 -8.83
C LEU A 17 8.82 -5.30 -7.59
N SER A 18 8.39 -4.59 -6.56
CA SER A 18 9.14 -4.45 -5.31
C SER A 18 9.25 -5.78 -4.56
N ILE A 19 8.18 -6.57 -4.54
CA ILE A 19 8.19 -7.90 -3.90
C ILE A 19 9.23 -8.81 -4.56
N ASP A 20 9.39 -8.71 -5.89
CA ASP A 20 10.37 -9.51 -6.59
C ASP A 20 11.81 -9.05 -6.35
N LEU A 21 12.01 -7.74 -6.11
CA LEU A 21 13.32 -7.15 -5.93
C LEU A 21 13.82 -7.18 -4.49
N VAL A 22 12.92 -7.09 -3.51
CA VAL A 22 13.31 -7.03 -2.10
C VAL A 22 13.71 -8.43 -1.60
N LYS A 23 14.74 -8.47 -0.76
CA LYS A 23 15.17 -9.72 -0.14
C LYS A 23 14.21 -10.15 0.97
N THR A 24 14.19 -11.44 1.30
CA THR A 24 13.50 -11.94 2.48
C THR A 24 13.93 -11.15 3.72
N ASN A 25 12.98 -10.76 4.54
CA ASN A 25 13.14 -9.84 5.68
C ASN A 25 13.40 -8.38 5.28
N GLY A 26 13.41 -8.04 4.00
CA GLY A 26 13.47 -6.67 3.54
C GLY A 26 12.13 -5.97 3.69
N PHE A 27 12.15 -4.63 3.63
CA PHE A 27 10.98 -3.79 3.86
C PHE A 27 10.56 -3.05 2.61
N ILE A 28 9.24 -2.90 2.45
CA ILE A 28 8.62 -2.03 1.46
C ILE A 28 7.74 -1.05 2.23
N LEU A 29 7.94 0.25 2.01
CA LEU A 29 7.15 1.33 2.59
C LEU A 29 6.25 1.91 1.51
N ILE A 30 4.97 2.01 1.78
CA ILE A 30 3.98 2.51 0.82
C ILE A 30 3.26 3.70 1.44
N ASP A 31 3.38 4.87 0.82
CA ASP A 31 2.78 6.10 1.30
C ASP A 31 1.35 6.29 0.77
N ASN A 32 0.59 7.16 1.42
CA ASN A 32 -0.74 7.62 1.02
C ASN A 32 -1.83 6.53 1.02
N VAL A 33 -1.65 5.46 1.80
CA VAL A 33 -2.60 4.33 1.81
C VAL A 33 -3.95 4.67 2.46
N LEU A 34 -4.00 5.67 3.34
CA LEU A 34 -5.25 6.13 3.96
C LEU A 34 -5.90 7.27 3.18
N TRP A 35 -5.16 7.94 2.29
CA TRP A 35 -5.66 9.00 1.43
C TRP A 35 -6.41 10.07 2.24
N LYS A 36 -5.75 10.60 3.31
CA LYS A 36 -6.33 11.59 4.24
C LYS A 36 -7.63 11.12 4.89
N GLY A 37 -7.78 9.80 5.08
CA GLY A 37 -8.98 9.21 5.67
C GLY A 37 -10.08 8.90 4.68
N ASP A 38 -9.96 9.26 3.41
CA ASP A 38 -11.01 9.04 2.39
C ASP A 38 -11.31 7.55 2.18
N VAL A 39 -10.34 6.66 2.36
CA VAL A 39 -10.55 5.21 2.22
C VAL A 39 -11.54 4.67 3.25
N ALA A 40 -11.66 5.32 4.41
CA ALA A 40 -12.60 4.94 5.47
C ALA A 40 -13.96 5.64 5.34
N ASN A 41 -14.11 6.60 4.43
CA ASN A 41 -15.35 7.35 4.23
C ASN A 41 -16.24 6.62 3.23
N PRO A 42 -17.41 6.07 3.65
CA PRO A 42 -18.28 5.32 2.74
C PRO A 42 -18.91 6.17 1.64
N TYR A 43 -18.91 7.50 1.80
CA TYR A 43 -19.47 8.43 0.81
C TYR A 43 -18.45 8.87 -0.22
N LYS A 44 -17.17 8.53 -0.05
CA LYS A 44 -16.11 8.91 -0.97
C LYS A 44 -15.88 7.78 -1.97
N ASN A 45 -16.30 7.97 -3.22
CA ASN A 45 -16.27 6.95 -4.26
C ASN A 45 -15.60 7.41 -5.55
N ASP A 46 -14.69 8.39 -5.49
CA ASP A 46 -13.92 8.78 -6.65
C ASP A 46 -12.95 7.66 -7.08
N GLN A 47 -12.51 7.71 -8.33
CA GLN A 47 -11.68 6.66 -8.91
C GLN A 47 -10.39 6.43 -8.11
N LEU A 48 -9.70 7.49 -7.71
CA LEU A 48 -8.43 7.36 -6.98
C LEU A 48 -8.63 6.72 -5.61
N THR A 49 -9.68 7.12 -4.89
CA THR A 49 -10.00 6.52 -3.59
C THR A 49 -10.30 5.03 -3.72
N ASN A 50 -11.05 4.65 -4.75
CA ASN A 50 -11.38 3.24 -5.00
C ASN A 50 -10.15 2.43 -5.39
N LEU A 51 -9.22 3.00 -6.15
CA LEU A 51 -7.97 2.34 -6.49
C LEU A 51 -7.12 2.04 -5.25
N ILE A 52 -7.06 2.99 -4.31
CA ILE A 52 -6.34 2.80 -3.05
C ILE A 52 -7.01 1.74 -2.19
N ARG A 53 -8.35 1.72 -2.13
CA ARG A 53 -9.10 0.67 -1.41
C ARG A 53 -8.81 -0.72 -1.99
N GLU A 54 -8.81 -0.85 -3.30
CA GLU A 54 -8.49 -2.12 -3.97
C GLU A 54 -7.08 -2.56 -3.68
N PHE A 55 -6.13 -1.63 -3.73
CA PHE A 55 -4.73 -1.92 -3.41
C PHE A 55 -4.57 -2.36 -1.96
N ASN A 56 -5.20 -1.66 -1.02
CA ASN A 56 -5.15 -2.03 0.40
C ASN A 56 -5.75 -3.43 0.64
N SER A 57 -6.84 -3.77 -0.03
CA SER A 57 -7.43 -5.10 0.04
C SER A 57 -6.50 -6.17 -0.55
N PHE A 58 -5.85 -5.87 -1.64
CA PHE A 58 -4.88 -6.77 -2.27
C PHE A 58 -3.73 -7.08 -1.32
N ILE A 59 -3.15 -6.06 -0.70
CA ILE A 59 -2.05 -6.23 0.26
C ILE A 59 -2.50 -7.02 1.49
N LYS A 60 -3.71 -6.76 1.98
CA LYS A 60 -4.25 -7.44 3.16
C LYS A 60 -4.30 -8.97 2.97
N LYS A 61 -4.50 -9.42 1.75
CA LYS A 61 -4.61 -10.84 1.41
C LYS A 61 -3.29 -11.47 0.96
N ASP A 62 -2.22 -10.68 0.89
CA ASP A 62 -0.92 -11.16 0.39
C ASP A 62 -0.14 -11.87 1.49
N ASP A 63 0.06 -13.18 1.32
CA ASP A 63 0.77 -14.01 2.30
C ASP A 63 2.29 -13.88 2.20
N ARG A 64 2.81 -13.18 1.20
CA ARG A 64 4.24 -13.01 1.00
C ARG A 64 4.85 -11.97 1.95
N ILE A 65 4.01 -11.23 2.67
CA ILE A 65 4.44 -10.14 3.54
C ILE A 65 3.74 -10.18 4.90
N GLU A 66 4.41 -9.62 5.89
CA GLU A 66 3.78 -9.13 7.12
C GLU A 66 3.62 -7.61 6.97
N LYS A 67 2.49 -7.06 7.41
CA LYS A 67 2.14 -5.67 7.14
C LYS A 67 1.60 -4.97 8.37
N THR A 68 1.93 -3.68 8.46
CA THR A 68 1.45 -2.77 9.51
C THR A 68 1.15 -1.42 8.86
N ILE A 69 0.03 -0.80 9.22
CA ILE A 69 -0.32 0.54 8.75
C ILE A 69 -0.06 1.52 9.90
N LEU A 70 0.72 2.57 9.62
CA LEU A 70 0.96 3.67 10.54
C LEU A 70 0.10 4.86 10.11
N PRO A 71 -0.71 5.45 11.01
CA PRO A 71 -1.59 6.58 10.67
C PRO A 71 -0.83 7.92 10.72
N LEU A 72 0.28 8.01 10.01
CA LEU A 72 1.08 9.24 9.89
C LEU A 72 0.77 9.90 8.55
N GLY A 73 0.42 11.18 8.56
CA GLY A 73 0.04 11.90 7.35
C GLY A 73 -1.12 11.19 6.64
N ASP A 74 -0.92 10.82 5.39
CA ASP A 74 -1.92 10.09 4.57
C ASP A 74 -1.87 8.56 4.76
N GLY A 75 -1.14 8.10 5.77
CA GLY A 75 -0.97 6.68 6.08
C GLY A 75 0.22 6.05 5.38
N ILE A 76 0.95 5.21 6.12
CA ILE A 76 2.10 4.49 5.59
C ILE A 76 1.92 3.01 5.91
N THR A 77 1.97 2.16 4.89
CA THR A 77 2.02 0.71 5.10
C THR A 77 3.48 0.25 5.09
N ILE A 78 3.85 -0.47 6.13
CA ILE A 78 5.17 -1.11 6.22
C ILE A 78 4.97 -2.60 5.95
N CYS A 79 5.61 -3.10 4.90
CA CYS A 79 5.56 -4.50 4.52
C CYS A 79 6.94 -5.14 4.73
N ARG A 80 6.99 -6.29 5.39
CA ARG A 80 8.20 -7.08 5.50
C ARG A 80 8.01 -8.38 4.72
N LYS A 81 8.89 -8.67 3.79
CA LYS A 81 8.83 -9.90 3.00
C LYS A 81 9.20 -11.09 3.88
N VAL A 82 8.33 -12.04 3.94
CA VAL A 82 8.54 -13.27 4.72
C VAL A 82 9.13 -14.41 3.90
#